data_5066c384b76b0e801a6b74304658c50a
#
_entry.id   5066c384b76b0e801a6b74304658c50a
#
_cell.length_a   1.000
_cell.length_b   1.000
_cell.length_c   1.000
_cell.angle_alpha   90.00
_cell.angle_beta   90.00
_cell.angle_gamma   90.00
#
_symmetry.space_group_name_H-M   'P 1'
#
loop_
_entity.id
_entity.type
_entity.pdbx_description
1 polymer ?
#
loop_
_entity_poly.entity_id
_entity_poly.type
_entity_poly.pdbx_seq_one_letter_code
_entity_poly.pdbx_strand_id
1 'polypeptide(L)'
;MFDRITDMMLGAAIFGGPNGNSVTAIWEAGVGVENEIAQLRRGDLDALSALLARYQNRLYRYLLRMVRQPAEAEDLFQQTWLRVAEKIHSYDQRRNFEAWLFTVARNLAIDHLRRVRPESLDEPVSNDLSGESAATRLVSHEPPALDRVLARERSSRLADAMEMLPVIQREVLTLRFEEEMKLEEIAEILGAPLSTVKTRLRRGLEHLRGKLESRFPGENWQ
;
A
#
# COMPACT_ATOMS: atom_id res chain seq x y z
N MET A 1 -19.99 6.69 -11.53
CA MET A 1 -18.97 6.74 -12.60
C MET A 1 -17.61 6.20 -12.17
N PHE A 2 -17.35 6.06 -10.87
CA PHE A 2 -16.09 5.50 -10.33
C PHE A 2 -16.20 4.02 -9.91
N ASP A 3 -17.41 3.45 -9.96
CA ASP A 3 -17.71 2.15 -9.32
C ASP A 3 -16.92 0.98 -9.90
N ARG A 4 -16.73 0.92 -11.22
CA ARG A 4 -16.09 -0.24 -11.87
C ARG A 4 -14.57 -0.30 -11.68
N ILE A 5 -13.89 0.84 -11.70
CA ILE A 5 -12.45 0.88 -11.38
C ILE A 5 -12.27 0.61 -9.90
N THR A 6 -13.17 1.13 -9.07
CA THR A 6 -13.20 0.84 -7.63
C THR A 6 -13.51 -0.64 -7.37
N ASP A 7 -14.49 -1.22 -8.06
CA ASP A 7 -14.80 -2.65 -7.98
C ASP A 7 -13.66 -3.52 -8.54
N MET A 8 -12.98 -3.06 -9.58
CA MET A 8 -11.82 -3.75 -10.13
C MET A 8 -10.63 -3.69 -9.15
N MET A 9 -10.45 -2.59 -8.44
CA MET A 9 -9.44 -2.47 -7.38
C MET A 9 -9.81 -3.26 -6.11
N LEU A 10 -11.11 -3.36 -5.79
CA LEU A 10 -11.62 -4.15 -4.65
C LEU A 10 -11.79 -5.63 -4.99
N GLY A 11 -12.24 -5.94 -6.20
CA GLY A 11 -12.55 -7.32 -6.64
C GLY A 11 -11.40 -8.03 -7.34
N ALA A 12 -10.45 -7.29 -7.86
CA ALA A 12 -9.24 -7.92 -8.35
C ALA A 12 -8.38 -8.26 -7.13
N ALA A 13 -8.23 -9.53 -6.89
CA ALA A 13 -7.14 -10.11 -6.12
C ALA A 13 -5.78 -9.82 -6.79
N ILE A 14 -5.62 -8.60 -7.31
CA ILE A 14 -4.40 -8.05 -7.91
C ILE A 14 -3.29 -8.07 -6.89
N PHE A 15 -3.68 -7.91 -5.64
CA PHE A 15 -2.80 -7.71 -4.52
C PHE A 15 -2.88 -8.87 -3.53
N GLY A 16 -3.16 -10.10 -4.04
CA GLY A 16 -2.93 -11.38 -3.37
C GLY A 16 -3.12 -11.37 -1.86
N GLY A 17 -4.25 -10.89 -1.36
CA GLY A 17 -4.64 -11.10 0.02
C GLY A 17 -5.67 -12.24 0.04
N PRO A 18 -5.32 -13.43 0.54
CA PRO A 18 -6.33 -14.34 0.97
C PRO A 18 -6.73 -13.89 2.37
N ASN A 19 -7.78 -13.12 2.51
CA ASN A 19 -8.53 -13.11 3.77
C ASN A 19 -9.82 -12.34 3.56
N GLY A 20 -10.88 -13.12 3.29
CA GLY A 20 -12.20 -12.77 3.73
C GLY A 20 -12.16 -12.69 5.25
N ASN A 21 -11.59 -11.64 5.78
CA ASN A 21 -11.68 -11.34 7.19
C ASN A 21 -13.06 -10.80 7.46
N SER A 22 -13.89 -11.68 7.96
CA SER A 22 -15.10 -11.34 8.67
C SER A 22 -14.81 -10.25 9.71
N VAL A 23 -15.76 -9.39 9.99
CA VAL A 23 -15.68 -8.27 10.96
C VAL A 23 -15.19 -8.74 12.33
N THR A 24 -15.43 -10.00 12.69
CA THR A 24 -14.92 -10.68 13.89
C THR A 24 -13.39 -10.81 13.93
N ALA A 25 -12.75 -11.08 12.79
CA ALA A 25 -11.29 -11.21 12.72
C ALA A 25 -10.56 -9.87 12.89
N ILE A 26 -11.20 -8.75 12.52
CA ILE A 26 -10.66 -7.40 12.74
C ILE A 26 -10.64 -7.06 14.23
N TRP A 27 -11.68 -7.48 14.97
CA TRP A 27 -11.76 -7.26 16.42
C TRP A 27 -10.73 -8.09 17.19
N GLU A 28 -10.59 -9.37 16.89
CA GLU A 28 -9.58 -10.25 17.49
C GLU A 28 -8.15 -9.82 17.16
N ALA A 29 -7.92 -9.28 15.96
CA ALA A 29 -6.62 -8.74 15.54
C ALA A 29 -6.21 -7.51 16.37
N GLY A 30 -7.15 -6.64 16.75
CA GLY A 30 -6.87 -5.43 17.53
C GLY A 30 -6.38 -5.73 18.95
N VAL A 31 -7.02 -6.65 19.64
CA VAL A 31 -6.66 -7.02 21.02
C VAL A 31 -5.26 -7.68 21.08
N GLY A 32 -4.89 -8.43 20.03
CA GLY A 32 -3.54 -9.02 19.93
C GLY A 32 -2.44 -7.96 19.79
N VAL A 33 -2.66 -6.95 18.95
CA VAL A 33 -1.67 -5.89 18.67
C VAL A 33 -1.36 -5.05 19.91
N GLU A 34 -2.37 -4.68 20.69
CA GLU A 34 -2.17 -3.90 21.92
C GLU A 34 -1.29 -4.65 22.94
N ASN A 35 -1.51 -5.96 23.10
CA ASN A 35 -0.71 -6.79 23.95
C ASN A 35 0.73 -6.93 23.46
N GLU A 36 0.92 -7.18 22.15
CA GLU A 36 2.22 -7.25 21.49
C GLU A 36 3.01 -5.93 21.69
N ILE A 37 2.36 -4.77 21.53
CA ILE A 37 2.97 -3.46 21.78
C ILE A 37 3.37 -3.30 23.25
N ALA A 38 2.51 -3.71 24.18
CA ALA A 38 2.82 -3.62 25.61
C ALA A 38 4.00 -4.52 26.02
N GLN A 39 4.13 -5.70 25.41
CA GLN A 39 5.25 -6.62 25.61
C GLN A 39 6.54 -6.05 24.98
N LEU A 40 6.47 -5.54 23.76
CA LEU A 40 7.63 -4.92 23.10
C LEU A 40 8.18 -3.72 23.90
N ARG A 41 7.29 -2.91 24.49
CA ARG A 41 7.71 -1.83 25.41
C ARG A 41 8.43 -2.31 26.65
N ARG A 42 8.23 -3.55 27.07
CA ARG A 42 8.97 -4.18 28.19
C ARG A 42 10.29 -4.82 27.75
N GLY A 43 10.62 -4.73 26.46
CA GLY A 43 11.83 -5.30 25.88
C GLY A 43 11.67 -6.74 25.38
N ASP A 44 10.44 -7.24 25.27
CA ASP A 44 10.17 -8.56 24.72
C ASP A 44 10.30 -8.55 23.18
N LEU A 45 11.38 -9.16 22.69
CA LEU A 45 11.67 -9.23 21.25
C LEU A 45 10.77 -10.21 20.50
N ASP A 46 10.16 -11.18 21.19
CA ASP A 46 9.22 -12.10 20.55
C ASP A 46 7.96 -11.35 20.10
N ALA A 47 7.55 -10.33 20.85
CA ALA A 47 6.47 -9.44 20.47
C ALA A 47 6.78 -8.64 19.19
N LEU A 48 8.04 -8.22 18.98
CA LEU A 48 8.46 -7.59 17.72
C LEU A 48 8.33 -8.56 16.55
N SER A 49 8.73 -9.82 16.75
CA SER A 49 8.61 -10.86 15.73
C SER A 49 7.16 -11.13 15.35
N ALA A 50 6.23 -11.12 16.31
CA ALA A 50 4.80 -11.26 16.07
C ALA A 50 4.22 -10.09 15.25
N LEU A 51 4.55 -8.84 15.61
CA LEU A 51 4.18 -7.66 14.86
C LEU A 51 4.75 -7.70 13.44
N LEU A 52 6.03 -8.08 13.30
CA LEU A 52 6.69 -8.21 12.00
C LEU A 52 5.96 -9.23 11.12
N ALA A 53 5.66 -10.43 11.64
CA ALA A 53 4.95 -11.47 10.90
C ALA A 53 3.55 -11.00 10.44
N ARG A 54 2.87 -10.19 11.24
CA ARG A 54 1.54 -9.64 10.94
C ARG A 54 1.57 -8.60 9.81
N TYR A 55 2.55 -7.69 9.82
CA TYR A 55 2.58 -6.53 8.92
C TYR A 55 3.57 -6.65 7.77
N GLN A 56 4.49 -7.65 7.76
CA GLN A 56 5.59 -7.73 6.79
C GLN A 56 5.15 -7.63 5.33
N ASN A 57 4.14 -8.41 4.93
CA ASN A 57 3.71 -8.46 3.53
C ASN A 57 3.05 -7.15 3.08
N ARG A 58 2.23 -6.55 3.95
CA ARG A 58 1.52 -5.31 3.68
C ARG A 58 2.51 -4.14 3.60
N LEU A 59 3.37 -4.02 4.61
CA LEU A 59 4.36 -2.96 4.70
C LEU A 59 5.37 -3.02 3.54
N TYR A 60 5.87 -4.22 3.22
CA TYR A 60 6.80 -4.40 2.11
C TYR A 60 6.17 -4.03 0.75
N ARG A 61 4.93 -4.49 0.48
CA ARG A 61 4.20 -4.10 -0.74
C ARG A 61 4.03 -2.60 -0.85
N TYR A 62 3.60 -1.95 0.25
CA TYR A 62 3.45 -0.50 0.28
C TYR A 62 4.78 0.21 -0.07
N LEU A 63 5.89 -0.18 0.58
CA LEU A 63 7.20 0.39 0.30
C LEU A 63 7.63 0.15 -1.16
N LEU A 64 7.43 -1.07 -1.67
CA LEU A 64 7.73 -1.40 -3.06
C LEU A 64 6.91 -0.54 -4.04
N ARG A 65 5.63 -0.26 -3.74
CA ARG A 65 4.82 0.68 -4.53
C ARG A 65 5.37 2.10 -4.49
N MET A 66 5.94 2.52 -3.36
CA MET A 66 6.51 3.87 -3.22
C MET A 66 7.80 4.01 -4.01
N VAL A 67 8.77 3.13 -3.82
CA VAL A 67 10.13 3.30 -4.38
C VAL A 67 10.35 2.56 -5.70
N ARG A 68 9.54 1.50 -6.01
CA ARG A 68 9.56 0.72 -7.26
C ARG A 68 10.82 -0.15 -7.47
N GLN A 69 11.74 -0.16 -6.54
CA GLN A 69 12.94 -0.99 -6.59
C GLN A 69 12.96 -1.94 -5.40
N PRO A 70 13.04 -3.27 -5.62
CA PRO A 70 13.00 -4.26 -4.53
C PRO A 70 14.08 -4.04 -3.48
N ALA A 71 15.32 -3.77 -3.89
CA ALA A 71 16.44 -3.54 -2.95
C ALA A 71 16.19 -2.32 -2.05
N GLU A 72 15.69 -1.21 -2.62
CA GLU A 72 15.33 -0.01 -1.85
C GLU A 72 14.16 -0.29 -0.89
N ALA A 73 13.17 -1.08 -1.34
CA ALA A 73 12.03 -1.46 -0.52
C ALA A 73 12.45 -2.34 0.67
N GLU A 74 13.39 -3.27 0.47
CA GLU A 74 13.95 -4.10 1.53
C GLU A 74 14.73 -3.27 2.56
N ASP A 75 15.57 -2.35 2.11
CA ASP A 75 16.31 -1.45 2.99
C ASP A 75 15.37 -0.57 3.83
N LEU A 76 14.35 0.02 3.19
CA LEU A 76 13.36 0.83 3.87
C LEU A 76 12.49 0.02 4.82
N PHE A 77 12.17 -1.22 4.49
CA PHE A 77 11.46 -2.14 5.35
C PHE A 77 12.26 -2.43 6.63
N GLN A 78 13.55 -2.75 6.51
CA GLN A 78 14.43 -2.97 7.66
C GLN A 78 14.55 -1.70 8.50
N GLN A 79 14.79 -0.54 7.87
CA GLN A 79 14.87 0.74 8.56
C GLN A 79 13.57 1.10 9.30
N THR A 80 12.41 0.75 8.72
CA THR A 80 11.11 0.97 9.37
C THR A 80 11.02 0.19 10.68
N TRP A 81 11.36 -1.09 10.68
CA TRP A 81 11.29 -1.91 11.90
C TRP A 81 12.32 -1.52 12.95
N LEU A 82 13.51 -1.12 12.54
CA LEU A 82 14.50 -0.52 13.47
C LEU A 82 13.93 0.75 14.13
N ARG A 83 13.31 1.62 13.32
CA ARG A 83 12.70 2.85 13.82
C ARG A 83 11.48 2.58 14.72
N VAL A 84 10.71 1.54 14.45
CA VAL A 84 9.62 1.06 15.30
C VAL A 84 10.17 0.63 16.65
N ALA A 85 11.20 -0.21 16.67
CA ALA A 85 11.83 -0.68 17.92
C ALA A 85 12.38 0.48 18.77
N GLU A 86 13.03 1.47 18.13
CA GLU A 86 13.54 2.66 18.80
C GLU A 86 12.43 3.55 19.40
N LYS A 87 11.32 3.71 18.65
CA LYS A 87 10.28 4.68 18.97
C LYS A 87 9.06 4.11 19.67
N ILE A 88 8.98 2.81 19.89
CA ILE A 88 7.81 2.18 20.49
C ILE A 88 7.46 2.73 21.87
N HIS A 89 8.45 3.15 22.65
CA HIS A 89 8.23 3.77 23.96
C HIS A 89 7.51 5.12 23.87
N SER A 90 7.70 5.86 22.78
CA SER A 90 7.06 7.15 22.54
C SER A 90 5.74 7.05 21.75
N TYR A 91 5.37 5.84 21.32
CA TYR A 91 4.10 5.62 20.62
C TYR A 91 2.91 5.84 21.56
N ASP A 92 1.96 6.68 21.13
CA ASP A 92 0.71 6.91 21.88
C ASP A 92 -0.29 5.78 21.58
N GLN A 93 -0.58 4.94 22.57
CA GLN A 93 -1.51 3.81 22.46
C GLN A 93 -2.97 4.20 22.15
N ARG A 94 -3.32 5.50 22.23
CA ARG A 94 -4.64 5.99 21.82
C ARG A 94 -4.80 6.07 20.31
N ARG A 95 -3.69 6.00 19.58
CA ARG A 95 -3.65 6.05 18.12
C ARG A 95 -3.70 4.64 17.54
N ASN A 96 -4.16 4.54 16.31
CA ASN A 96 -4.08 3.27 15.55
C ASN A 96 -2.61 2.93 15.27
N PHE A 97 -2.14 1.76 15.75
CA PHE A 97 -0.76 1.31 15.54
C PHE A 97 -0.42 1.17 14.06
N GLU A 98 -1.35 0.67 13.26
CA GLU A 98 -1.16 0.50 11.84
C GLU A 98 -0.93 1.85 11.15
N ALA A 99 -1.76 2.85 11.43
CA ALA A 99 -1.57 4.21 10.90
C ALA A 99 -0.21 4.80 11.33
N TRP A 100 0.21 4.57 12.57
CA TRP A 100 1.52 5.01 13.05
C TRP A 100 2.67 4.28 12.35
N LEU A 101 2.60 2.95 12.19
CA LEU A 101 3.58 2.13 11.47
C LEU A 101 3.76 2.62 10.03
N PHE A 102 2.64 2.82 9.31
CA PHE A 102 2.68 3.32 7.93
C PHE A 102 3.17 4.78 7.86
N THR A 103 2.92 5.60 8.88
CA THR A 103 3.52 6.95 8.98
C THR A 103 5.04 6.88 9.08
N VAL A 104 5.60 5.96 9.88
CA VAL A 104 7.05 5.76 9.99
C VAL A 104 7.63 5.34 8.64
N ALA A 105 7.02 4.34 8.01
CA ALA A 105 7.45 3.83 6.71
C ALA A 105 7.39 4.91 5.61
N ARG A 106 6.28 5.65 5.56
CA ARG A 106 6.08 6.76 4.63
C ARG A 106 7.18 7.82 4.75
N ASN A 107 7.46 8.25 5.96
CA ASN A 107 8.46 9.29 6.17
C ASN A 107 9.83 8.85 5.64
N LEU A 108 10.24 7.61 5.91
CA LEU A 108 11.47 7.04 5.37
C LEU A 108 11.44 6.96 3.84
N ALA A 109 10.34 6.50 3.25
CA ALA A 109 10.19 6.40 1.80
C ALA A 109 10.21 7.77 1.11
N ILE A 110 9.51 8.77 1.65
CA ILE A 110 9.50 10.14 1.11
C ILE A 110 10.88 10.79 1.23
N ASP A 111 11.56 10.61 2.36
CA ASP A 111 12.91 11.13 2.55
C ASP A 111 13.92 10.47 1.60
N HIS A 112 13.77 9.17 1.34
CA HIS A 112 14.55 8.45 0.34
C HIS A 112 14.28 9.00 -1.07
N LEU A 113 13.01 9.11 -1.48
CA LEU A 113 12.62 9.61 -2.80
C LEU A 113 13.11 11.05 -3.05
N ARG A 114 13.04 11.93 -2.05
CA ARG A 114 13.57 13.30 -2.15
C ARG A 114 15.09 13.34 -2.35
N ARG A 115 15.82 12.38 -1.79
CA ARG A 115 17.29 12.30 -1.97
C ARG A 115 17.69 11.75 -3.34
N VAL A 116 16.97 10.73 -3.80
CA VAL A 116 17.28 10.04 -5.07
C VAL A 116 16.70 10.79 -6.27
N ARG A 117 15.53 11.41 -6.08
CA ARG A 117 14.80 12.16 -7.12
C ARG A 117 14.35 13.51 -6.54
N PRO A 118 15.16 14.54 -6.64
CA PRO A 118 14.79 15.89 -6.18
C PRO A 118 13.66 16.55 -6.98
N GLU A 119 13.22 15.90 -8.10
CA GLU A 119 12.08 16.33 -8.88
C GLU A 119 10.77 16.26 -8.07
N SER A 120 9.75 17.01 -8.51
CA SER A 120 8.47 17.10 -7.81
C SER A 120 7.79 15.75 -7.67
N LEU A 121 7.43 15.35 -6.45
CA LEU A 121 6.63 14.15 -6.17
C LEU A 121 5.21 14.22 -6.77
N ASP A 122 4.81 15.38 -7.26
CA ASP A 122 3.54 15.65 -7.93
C ASP A 122 3.58 15.38 -9.43
N GLU A 123 4.77 15.21 -10.03
CA GLU A 123 4.93 14.97 -11.46
C GLU A 123 4.79 13.49 -11.82
N PRO A 124 4.20 13.17 -12.99
CA PRO A 124 4.18 11.81 -13.50
C PRO A 124 5.61 11.30 -13.73
N VAL A 125 5.88 10.08 -13.31
CA VAL A 125 7.20 9.47 -13.52
C VAL A 125 7.42 9.23 -15.01
N SER A 126 8.43 9.88 -15.61
CA SER A 126 8.88 9.54 -16.96
C SER A 126 9.51 8.14 -16.95
N ASN A 127 9.23 7.40 -18.02
CA ASN A 127 9.32 5.94 -18.12
C ASN A 127 10.74 5.40 -18.33
N ASP A 128 11.78 5.93 -17.66
CA ASP A 128 13.19 5.53 -17.89
C ASP A 128 13.71 4.40 -16.99
N LEU A 129 12.83 3.74 -16.23
CA LEU A 129 13.23 2.57 -15.46
C LEU A 129 12.41 1.36 -15.90
N SER A 130 12.90 0.64 -16.90
CA SER A 130 12.51 -0.74 -17.20
C SER A 130 13.06 -1.68 -16.13
N GLY A 131 12.45 -1.62 -14.95
CA GLY A 131 12.58 -2.65 -13.94
C GLY A 131 11.47 -3.65 -14.16
N GLU A 132 11.82 -4.91 -14.38
CA GLU A 132 10.84 -6.01 -14.44
C GLU A 132 9.99 -5.99 -13.18
N SER A 133 8.69 -5.80 -13.36
CA SER A 133 7.72 -5.88 -12.27
C SER A 133 7.74 -7.31 -11.72
N ALA A 134 8.38 -7.50 -10.58
CA ALA A 134 8.32 -8.76 -9.85
C ALA A 134 6.92 -8.90 -9.23
N ALA A 135 5.96 -9.35 -10.04
CA ALA A 135 4.64 -9.76 -9.57
C ALA A 135 4.83 -10.97 -8.64
N THR A 136 4.86 -10.74 -7.35
CA THR A 136 4.90 -11.78 -6.33
C THR A 136 3.62 -12.61 -6.42
N ARG A 137 3.75 -13.83 -6.98
CA ARG A 137 2.68 -14.81 -7.07
C ARG A 137 2.36 -15.35 -5.69
N LEU A 138 1.16 -15.07 -5.20
CA LEU A 138 0.54 -15.87 -4.16
C LEU A 138 -0.70 -16.54 -4.73
N VAL A 139 -0.77 -17.85 -4.55
CA VAL A 139 -1.80 -18.76 -5.10
C VAL A 139 -3.05 -18.69 -4.23
N SER A 140 -4.22 -18.51 -4.83
CA SER A 140 -5.50 -18.67 -4.14
C SER A 140 -6.59 -19.24 -5.05
N HIS A 141 -7.46 -20.04 -4.47
CA HIS A 141 -8.66 -20.76 -4.90
C HIS A 141 -9.20 -20.53 -6.33
N GLU A 142 -9.55 -21.64 -6.99
CA GLU A 142 -9.68 -21.81 -8.43
C GLU A 142 -11.00 -21.35 -9.07
N PRO A 143 -10.99 -20.23 -9.83
CA PRO A 143 -11.91 -20.01 -10.94
C PRO A 143 -11.45 -20.74 -12.22
N PRO A 144 -12.28 -20.88 -13.27
CA PRO A 144 -11.92 -21.49 -14.55
C PRO A 144 -10.64 -20.90 -15.12
N ALA A 145 -9.83 -21.71 -15.80
CA ALA A 145 -8.48 -21.32 -16.24
C ALA A 145 -8.45 -20.03 -17.09
N LEU A 146 -9.46 -19.82 -17.92
CA LEU A 146 -9.59 -18.63 -18.77
C LEU A 146 -9.85 -17.36 -17.93
N ASP A 147 -10.75 -17.43 -16.96
CA ASP A 147 -11.05 -16.29 -16.07
C ASP A 147 -9.83 -15.90 -15.24
N ARG A 148 -9.01 -16.87 -14.85
CA ARG A 148 -7.73 -16.63 -14.15
C ARG A 148 -6.72 -15.90 -15.03
N VAL A 149 -6.61 -16.26 -16.30
CA VAL A 149 -5.72 -15.59 -17.25
C VAL A 149 -6.17 -14.16 -17.46
N LEU A 150 -7.45 -13.95 -17.72
CA LEU A 150 -8.03 -12.60 -17.91
C LEU A 150 -7.90 -11.72 -16.66
N ALA A 151 -8.12 -12.30 -15.47
CA ALA A 151 -7.93 -11.59 -14.21
C ALA A 151 -6.46 -11.19 -14.00
N ARG A 152 -5.51 -12.07 -14.33
CA ARG A 152 -4.07 -11.79 -14.25
C ARG A 152 -3.65 -10.68 -15.22
N GLU A 153 -4.15 -10.73 -16.47
CA GLU A 153 -3.86 -9.68 -17.45
C GLU A 153 -4.40 -8.32 -16.99
N ARG A 154 -5.65 -8.26 -16.52
CA ARG A 154 -6.23 -7.03 -15.97
C ARG A 154 -5.42 -6.52 -14.77
N SER A 155 -4.99 -7.41 -13.90
CA SER A 155 -4.13 -7.11 -12.76
C SER A 155 -2.80 -6.50 -13.16
N SER A 156 -2.13 -7.10 -14.14
CA SER A 156 -0.87 -6.59 -14.66
C SER A 156 -1.03 -5.20 -15.26
N ARG A 157 -2.08 -5.00 -16.07
CA ARG A 157 -2.37 -3.71 -16.70
C ARG A 157 -2.65 -2.60 -15.68
N LEU A 158 -3.38 -2.92 -14.62
CA LEU A 158 -3.64 -1.96 -13.54
C LEU A 158 -2.34 -1.65 -12.77
N ALA A 159 -1.52 -2.65 -12.47
CA ALA A 159 -0.23 -2.44 -11.82
C ALA A 159 0.66 -1.51 -12.66
N ASP A 160 0.77 -1.75 -13.97
CA ASP A 160 1.52 -0.90 -14.89
C ASP A 160 0.98 0.55 -14.91
N ALA A 161 -0.34 0.71 -14.94
CA ALA A 161 -0.97 2.03 -14.93
C ALA A 161 -0.75 2.77 -13.59
N MET A 162 -0.79 2.05 -12.46
CA MET A 162 -0.47 2.58 -11.14
C MET A 162 0.97 3.10 -11.07
N GLU A 163 1.92 2.41 -11.68
CA GLU A 163 3.32 2.83 -11.70
C GLU A 163 3.56 4.14 -12.44
N MET A 164 2.70 4.49 -13.38
CA MET A 164 2.78 5.74 -14.15
C MET A 164 2.21 6.95 -13.41
N LEU A 165 1.58 6.75 -12.25
CA LEU A 165 1.01 7.84 -11.46
C LEU A 165 2.10 8.59 -10.69
N PRO A 166 1.88 9.90 -10.42
CA PRO A 166 2.65 10.62 -9.42
C PRO A 166 2.65 9.90 -8.08
N VAL A 167 3.78 9.93 -7.37
CA VAL A 167 3.98 9.20 -6.12
C VAL A 167 2.85 9.46 -5.11
N ILE A 168 2.47 10.74 -4.92
CA ILE A 168 1.45 11.13 -3.95
C ILE A 168 0.03 10.63 -4.30
N GLN A 169 -0.27 10.41 -5.58
CA GLN A 169 -1.55 9.86 -6.02
C GLN A 169 -1.55 8.34 -5.88
N ARG A 170 -0.46 7.70 -6.31
CA ARG A 170 -0.25 6.25 -6.15
C ARG A 170 -0.31 5.87 -4.67
N GLU A 171 0.33 6.65 -3.78
CA GLU A 171 0.29 6.45 -2.34
C GLU A 171 -1.15 6.39 -1.79
N VAL A 172 -1.97 7.38 -2.11
CA VAL A 172 -3.36 7.44 -1.62
C VAL A 172 -4.19 6.27 -2.15
N LEU A 173 -4.00 5.88 -3.41
CA LEU A 173 -4.68 4.71 -3.99
C LEU A 173 -4.24 3.42 -3.32
N THR A 174 -2.94 3.22 -3.10
CA THR A 174 -2.41 2.04 -2.40
C THR A 174 -2.98 1.94 -0.99
N LEU A 175 -2.90 3.01 -0.19
CA LEU A 175 -3.43 3.01 1.17
C LEU A 175 -4.95 2.76 1.21
N ARG A 176 -5.71 3.31 0.25
CA ARG A 176 -7.16 3.17 0.22
C ARG A 176 -7.62 1.79 -0.24
N PHE A 177 -7.02 1.23 -1.31
CA PHE A 177 -7.53 0.05 -2.00
C PHE A 177 -6.71 -1.22 -1.74
N GLU A 178 -5.41 -1.11 -1.52
CA GLU A 178 -4.58 -2.28 -1.18
C GLU A 178 -4.55 -2.53 0.34
N GLU A 179 -4.50 -1.44 1.12
CA GLU A 179 -4.43 -1.51 2.57
C GLU A 179 -5.78 -1.29 3.26
N GLU A 180 -6.83 -1.01 2.48
CA GLU A 180 -8.23 -0.85 2.92
C GLU A 180 -8.44 0.21 4.01
N MET A 181 -7.52 1.18 4.12
CA MET A 181 -7.55 2.21 5.15
C MET A 181 -8.69 3.21 4.94
N LYS A 182 -9.21 3.74 6.03
CA LYS A 182 -10.19 4.84 6.01
C LYS A 182 -9.50 6.13 5.60
N LEU A 183 -10.26 7.05 5.01
CA LEU A 183 -9.69 8.34 4.56
C LEU A 183 -9.11 9.16 5.72
N GLU A 184 -9.68 9.02 6.91
CA GLU A 184 -9.21 9.65 8.14
C GLU A 184 -7.83 9.11 8.56
N GLU A 185 -7.63 7.80 8.50
CA GLU A 185 -6.34 7.15 8.77
C GLU A 185 -5.30 7.55 7.73
N ILE A 186 -5.67 7.61 6.45
CA ILE A 186 -4.81 8.11 5.38
C ILE A 186 -4.43 9.58 5.63
N ALA A 187 -5.36 10.41 6.08
CA ALA A 187 -5.09 11.81 6.42
C ALA A 187 -4.05 11.92 7.56
N GLU A 188 -4.14 11.05 8.57
CA GLU A 188 -3.16 10.96 9.64
C GLU A 188 -1.77 10.53 9.12
N ILE A 189 -1.71 9.45 8.31
CA ILE A 189 -0.47 8.95 7.71
C ILE A 189 0.21 10.03 6.84
N LEU A 190 -0.57 10.73 6.03
CA LEU A 190 -0.05 11.76 5.15
C LEU A 190 0.27 13.08 5.86
N GLY A 191 -0.21 13.27 7.09
CA GLY A 191 -0.14 14.57 7.77
C GLY A 191 -0.86 15.68 6.99
N ALA A 192 -1.97 15.34 6.32
CA ALA A 192 -2.69 16.22 5.40
C ALA A 192 -4.17 16.33 5.76
N PRO A 193 -4.84 17.45 5.48
CA PRO A 193 -6.28 17.57 5.68
C PRO A 193 -7.06 16.53 4.88
N LEU A 194 -8.18 16.05 5.43
CA LEU A 194 -9.06 15.06 4.78
C LEU A 194 -9.55 15.53 3.39
N SER A 195 -9.77 16.83 3.21
CA SER A 195 -10.11 17.42 1.90
C SER A 195 -9.01 17.23 0.86
N THR A 196 -7.75 17.33 1.29
CA THR A 196 -6.57 17.08 0.43
C THR A 196 -6.50 15.60 0.04
N VAL A 197 -6.73 14.67 0.99
CA VAL A 197 -6.79 13.23 0.71
C VAL A 197 -7.87 12.91 -0.32
N LYS A 198 -9.09 13.42 -0.13
CA LYS A 198 -10.20 13.26 -1.07
C LYS A 198 -9.86 13.78 -2.47
N THR A 199 -9.21 14.93 -2.55
CA THR A 199 -8.78 15.53 -3.82
C THR A 199 -7.70 14.68 -4.50
N ARG A 200 -6.69 14.21 -3.75
CA ARG A 200 -5.64 13.31 -4.28
C ARG A 200 -6.22 11.98 -4.76
N LEU A 201 -7.14 11.40 -3.99
CA LEU A 201 -7.83 10.17 -4.37
C LEU A 201 -8.60 10.33 -5.69
N ARG A 202 -9.42 11.39 -5.81
CA ARG A 202 -10.18 11.68 -7.03
C ARG A 202 -9.25 11.88 -8.23
N ARG A 203 -8.21 12.72 -8.10
CA ARG A 203 -7.25 12.95 -9.18
C ARG A 203 -6.47 11.67 -9.54
N GLY A 204 -6.11 10.87 -8.54
CA GLY A 204 -5.46 9.58 -8.77
C GLY A 204 -6.32 8.63 -9.59
N LEU A 205 -7.61 8.52 -9.27
CA LEU A 205 -8.56 7.70 -10.04
C LEU A 205 -8.76 8.24 -11.47
N GLU A 206 -8.88 9.56 -11.64
CA GLU A 206 -8.99 10.21 -12.97
C GLU A 206 -7.75 9.92 -13.84
N HIS A 207 -6.55 10.08 -13.28
CA HIS A 207 -5.30 9.80 -13.99
C HIS A 207 -5.13 8.30 -14.29
N LEU A 208 -5.45 7.43 -13.34
CA LEU A 208 -5.40 5.98 -13.52
C LEU A 208 -6.31 5.55 -14.69
N ARG A 209 -7.54 6.07 -14.71
CA ARG A 209 -8.48 5.83 -15.80
C ARG A 209 -7.90 6.29 -17.15
N GLY A 210 -7.39 7.51 -17.23
CA GLY A 210 -6.78 8.04 -18.46
C GLY A 210 -5.60 7.21 -18.96
N LYS A 211 -4.77 6.66 -18.02
CA LYS A 211 -3.66 5.76 -18.37
C LYS A 211 -4.16 4.43 -18.91
N LEU A 212 -5.19 3.85 -18.30
CA LEU A 212 -5.78 2.60 -18.75
C LEU A 212 -6.44 2.77 -20.15
N GLU A 213 -7.23 3.81 -20.35
CA GLU A 213 -7.88 4.11 -21.64
C GLU A 213 -6.85 4.37 -22.77
N SER A 214 -5.76 5.08 -22.46
CA SER A 214 -4.72 5.38 -23.46
C SER A 214 -3.87 4.18 -23.84
N ARG A 215 -3.59 3.28 -22.91
CA ARG A 215 -2.70 2.13 -23.10
C ARG A 215 -3.44 0.89 -23.62
N PHE A 216 -4.72 0.77 -23.29
CA PHE A 216 -5.57 -0.37 -23.64
C PHE A 216 -6.88 0.11 -24.30
N PRO A 217 -6.80 0.72 -25.50
CA PRO A 217 -7.97 1.21 -26.20
C PRO A 217 -8.86 0.04 -26.62
N GLY A 218 -10.16 0.14 -26.32
CA GLY A 218 -11.16 -0.87 -26.67
C GLY A 218 -11.63 -1.73 -25.49
N GLU A 219 -11.05 -1.60 -24.33
CA GLU A 219 -11.59 -2.17 -23.08
C GLU A 219 -12.51 -1.15 -22.38
N ASN A 220 -13.64 -1.65 -21.89
CA ASN A 220 -14.60 -0.79 -21.18
C ASN A 220 -14.18 -0.64 -19.72
N TRP A 221 -13.52 0.47 -19.39
CA TRP A 221 -13.08 0.86 -18.04
C TRP A 221 -14.10 1.74 -17.29
N GLN A 222 -15.39 1.73 -17.77
CA GLN A 222 -16.49 2.51 -17.18
C GLN A 222 -17.07 1.84 -15.94
#